data_9f7ffd4fab59a3a705e9d6d4097ef653
#
_entry.id   9f7ffd4fab59a3a705e9d6d4097ef653
#
_cell.length_a   1.000
_cell.length_b   1.000
_cell.length_c   1.000
_cell.angle_alpha   90.00
_cell.angle_beta   90.00
_cell.angle_gamma   90.00
#
_symmetry.space_group_name_H-M   'P 1'
#
loop_
_entity.id
_entity.type
_entity.pdbx_description
1 polymer ?
#
loop_
_entity_poly.entity_id
_entity_poly.type
_entity_poly.pdbx_seq_one_letter_code
_entity_poly.pdbx_strand_id
1 'polypeptide(L)'
;MKVEKNSAGRKWIIEHSRGNRGRVVLLSTLCMISSLMGVFLALALKGVVDYAVAGNSEKFILASAGTAILILMQISIGYAIRYLDERSRADIENSLKDYVWMKIMTRDYGVLEKYHTGELMNRLSNDVKIVTDNIVTLIPSIVSMMTKFVCAMVILFLLDWRFTVIFLAGGLIVMGTGTIFRKKMKTLHKQMQEAEGKVRSFQQEMLENLIVIRAFQSEQRIDGLGKEYMDRHKEMRLKKNVFSNLTQTGFSVLLNAGYLFGIIWCGFGIMNRTITYGTLLAVQQLVGQVQQPIAGMAGIIPRYYAMTASAERLIELEQLSPDFAEKKETSGEYDRADFEKLEICHLTTGYGRGKKNILENVNLSVYKGDSVAITGESGSGKSTLLKALLCLYPWIEGNIEIIGENGILEEKMENLRKYFAYVPQGNFLVSSTIRDIVSMYGREGCMPVEQACRVACADYIDRLPQKYDTMLGERGVGLSEGQMQRLAIARAVYLGAPVLLLDEATSALDAQTEVQVLKNLKKLPEKTILIVTHRPAALEICNRIFEVKDRKMTEKDKKT
;
A
#
# COMPACT_ATOMS: atom_id res chain seq x y z
N MET A 1 13.26 1.39 -22.63
CA MET A 1 13.02 0.96 -21.24
C MET A 1 12.50 2.06 -20.29
N LYS A 2 13.15 3.20 -20.03
CA LYS A 2 12.57 4.27 -19.17
C LYS A 2 11.34 4.98 -19.76
N VAL A 3 11.27 5.14 -21.06
CA VAL A 3 10.15 5.82 -21.76
C VAL A 3 8.91 4.92 -21.81
N GLU A 4 9.09 3.61 -21.96
CA GLU A 4 8.00 2.64 -21.98
C GLU A 4 7.37 2.43 -20.61
N LYS A 5 8.16 2.40 -19.51
CA LYS A 5 7.63 2.34 -18.13
C LYS A 5 6.75 3.55 -17.79
N ASN A 6 7.19 4.76 -18.10
CA ASN A 6 6.38 5.97 -17.90
C ASN A 6 5.04 5.93 -18.69
N SER A 7 5.01 5.26 -19.84
CA SER A 7 3.80 5.06 -20.64
C SER A 7 2.81 4.10 -19.95
N ALA A 8 3.31 3.04 -19.32
CA ALA A 8 2.49 2.06 -18.60
C ALA A 8 1.82 2.69 -17.37
N GLY A 9 2.59 3.37 -16.52
CA GLY A 9 2.06 4.08 -15.34
C GLY A 9 0.97 5.10 -15.71
N ARG A 10 1.18 5.87 -16.77
CA ARG A 10 0.19 6.84 -17.26
C ARG A 10 -1.11 6.17 -17.74
N LYS A 11 -1.02 5.07 -18.50
CA LYS A 11 -2.19 4.31 -18.97
C LYS A 11 -2.99 3.76 -17.79
N TRP A 12 -2.31 3.16 -16.83
CA TRP A 12 -2.89 2.60 -15.63
C TRP A 12 -3.64 3.65 -14.80
N ILE A 13 -3.03 4.82 -14.56
CA ILE A 13 -3.66 5.94 -13.84
C ILE A 13 -4.94 6.38 -14.57
N ILE A 14 -4.90 6.51 -15.90
CA ILE A 14 -6.06 6.90 -16.71
C ILE A 14 -7.18 5.86 -16.62
N GLU A 15 -6.84 4.59 -16.57
CA GLU A 15 -7.80 3.49 -16.48
C GLU A 15 -8.51 3.46 -15.13
N HIS A 16 -7.75 3.48 -14.03
CA HIS A 16 -8.30 3.43 -12.68
C HIS A 16 -8.99 4.74 -12.23
N SER A 17 -8.72 5.85 -12.91
CA SER A 17 -9.45 7.11 -12.69
C SER A 17 -10.77 7.22 -13.48
N ARG A 18 -11.12 6.24 -14.33
CA ARG A 18 -12.30 6.33 -15.23
C ARG A 18 -13.61 6.62 -14.51
N GLY A 19 -13.88 5.95 -13.40
CA GLY A 19 -15.10 6.14 -12.61
C GLY A 19 -15.27 7.55 -12.02
N ASN A 20 -14.16 8.27 -11.81
CA ASN A 20 -14.15 9.59 -11.19
C ASN A 20 -13.81 10.73 -12.17
N ARG A 21 -13.70 10.46 -13.46
CA ARG A 21 -13.35 11.47 -14.49
C ARG A 21 -14.30 12.66 -14.48
N GLY A 22 -15.61 12.42 -14.35
CA GLY A 22 -16.60 13.49 -14.30
C GLY A 22 -16.35 14.46 -13.16
N ARG A 23 -15.94 13.97 -11.99
CA ARG A 23 -15.60 14.81 -10.84
C ARG A 23 -14.31 15.60 -11.03
N VAL A 24 -13.27 14.98 -11.61
CA VAL A 24 -12.01 15.67 -11.92
C VAL A 24 -12.23 16.77 -12.98
N VAL A 25 -13.08 16.52 -13.97
CA VAL A 25 -13.48 17.53 -14.96
C VAL A 25 -14.27 18.65 -14.29
N LEU A 26 -15.24 18.33 -13.43
CA LEU A 26 -15.99 19.33 -12.67
C LEU A 26 -15.08 20.18 -11.77
N LEU A 27 -14.15 19.56 -11.06
CA LEU A 27 -13.12 20.27 -10.28
C LEU A 27 -12.30 21.21 -11.16
N SER A 28 -11.84 20.72 -12.31
CA SER A 28 -11.04 21.51 -13.24
C SER A 28 -11.83 22.72 -13.78
N THR A 29 -13.11 22.54 -14.10
CA THR A 29 -13.98 23.64 -14.54
C THR A 29 -14.24 24.66 -13.43
N LEU A 30 -14.50 24.22 -12.21
CA LEU A 30 -14.65 25.13 -11.06
C LEU A 30 -13.35 25.89 -10.76
N CYS A 31 -12.19 25.22 -10.83
CA CYS A 31 -10.89 25.86 -10.69
C CYS A 31 -10.62 26.88 -11.81
N MET A 32 -11.03 26.58 -13.04
CA MET A 32 -10.98 27.50 -14.16
C MET A 32 -11.84 28.74 -13.93
N ILE A 33 -13.10 28.57 -13.53
CA ILE A 33 -14.03 29.66 -13.20
C ILE A 33 -13.47 30.52 -12.06
N SER A 34 -13.02 29.89 -10.96
CA SER A 34 -12.38 30.60 -9.83
C SER A 34 -11.16 31.42 -10.26
N SER A 35 -10.36 30.88 -11.20
CA SER A 35 -9.21 31.56 -11.76
C SER A 35 -9.59 32.77 -12.61
N LEU A 36 -10.61 32.63 -13.47
CA LEU A 36 -11.18 33.75 -14.24
C LEU A 36 -11.70 34.85 -13.32
N MET A 37 -12.48 34.48 -12.30
CA MET A 37 -13.00 35.45 -11.33
C MET A 37 -11.89 36.23 -10.63
N GLY A 38 -10.77 35.54 -10.28
CA GLY A 38 -9.62 36.22 -9.69
C GLY A 38 -8.96 37.25 -10.63
N VAL A 39 -8.96 36.98 -11.94
CA VAL A 39 -8.46 37.95 -12.93
C VAL A 39 -9.45 39.07 -13.14
N PHE A 40 -10.76 38.79 -13.22
CA PHE A 40 -11.79 39.84 -13.30
C PHE A 40 -11.87 40.72 -12.07
N LEU A 41 -11.52 40.20 -10.89
CA LEU A 41 -11.44 40.99 -9.66
C LEU A 41 -10.43 42.14 -9.79
N ALA A 42 -9.33 41.97 -10.51
CA ALA A 42 -8.39 43.05 -10.78
C ALA A 42 -9.01 44.19 -11.59
N LEU A 43 -9.85 43.86 -12.58
CA LEU A 43 -10.58 44.86 -13.38
C LEU A 43 -11.72 45.53 -12.59
N ALA A 44 -12.41 44.77 -11.73
CA ALA A 44 -13.45 45.32 -10.86
C ALA A 44 -12.85 46.34 -9.88
N LEU A 45 -11.72 46.03 -9.24
CA LEU A 45 -10.99 46.94 -8.36
C LEU A 45 -10.47 48.18 -9.09
N LYS A 46 -10.00 48.00 -10.34
CA LYS A 46 -9.67 49.16 -11.21
C LYS A 46 -10.85 50.09 -11.33
N GLY A 47 -12.05 49.57 -11.65
CA GLY A 47 -13.28 50.37 -11.81
C GLY A 47 -13.66 51.11 -10.52
N VAL A 48 -13.59 50.44 -9.38
CA VAL A 48 -13.88 51.05 -8.06
C VAL A 48 -13.00 52.26 -7.82
N VAL A 49 -11.66 52.12 -8.03
CA VAL A 49 -10.73 53.21 -7.79
C VAL A 49 -10.88 54.34 -8.81
N ASP A 50 -11.06 54.02 -10.09
CA ASP A 50 -11.21 55.05 -11.13
C ASP A 50 -12.48 55.87 -10.91
N TYR A 51 -13.61 55.27 -10.52
CA TYR A 51 -14.83 56.01 -10.18
C TYR A 51 -14.72 56.83 -8.90
N ALA A 52 -13.97 56.33 -7.89
CA ALA A 52 -13.68 57.08 -6.69
C ALA A 52 -12.88 58.36 -6.99
N VAL A 53 -11.81 58.23 -7.78
CA VAL A 53 -10.95 59.36 -8.19
C VAL A 53 -11.69 60.35 -9.08
N ALA A 54 -12.61 59.85 -9.92
CA ALA A 54 -13.49 60.70 -10.76
C ALA A 54 -14.61 61.40 -9.98
N GLY A 55 -14.79 61.15 -8.69
CA GLY A 55 -15.82 61.74 -7.84
C GLY A 55 -17.25 61.30 -8.18
N ASN A 56 -17.40 60.19 -8.94
CA ASN A 56 -18.72 59.69 -9.34
C ASN A 56 -19.25 58.68 -8.30
N SER A 57 -19.98 59.19 -7.29
CA SER A 57 -20.47 58.41 -6.16
C SER A 57 -21.44 57.28 -6.57
N GLU A 58 -22.28 57.50 -7.57
CA GLU A 58 -23.25 56.49 -8.01
C GLU A 58 -22.56 55.26 -8.64
N LYS A 59 -21.64 55.51 -9.59
CA LYS A 59 -20.87 54.44 -10.23
C LYS A 59 -19.90 53.77 -9.25
N PHE A 60 -19.37 54.54 -8.28
CA PHE A 60 -18.51 53.98 -7.23
C PHE A 60 -19.28 52.98 -6.35
N ILE A 61 -20.49 53.33 -5.89
CA ILE A 61 -21.32 52.43 -5.09
C ILE A 61 -21.65 51.15 -5.88
N LEU A 62 -22.07 51.31 -7.16
CA LEU A 62 -22.42 50.17 -8.02
C LEU A 62 -21.20 49.25 -8.26
N ALA A 63 -20.05 49.81 -8.57
CA ALA A 63 -18.80 49.05 -8.77
C ALA A 63 -18.37 48.34 -7.49
N SER A 64 -18.47 49.00 -6.33
CA SER A 64 -18.17 48.43 -5.02
C SER A 64 -19.09 47.27 -4.68
N ALA A 65 -20.39 47.39 -4.90
CA ALA A 65 -21.39 46.35 -4.70
C ALA A 65 -21.11 45.14 -5.62
N GLY A 66 -20.83 45.39 -6.90
CA GLY A 66 -20.45 44.33 -7.86
C GLY A 66 -19.18 43.57 -7.46
N THR A 67 -18.18 44.32 -6.97
CA THR A 67 -16.92 43.72 -6.47
C THR A 67 -17.18 42.88 -5.23
N ALA A 68 -18.01 43.32 -4.29
CA ALA A 68 -18.38 42.54 -3.11
C ALA A 68 -19.11 41.24 -3.48
N ILE A 69 -20.05 41.29 -4.43
CA ILE A 69 -20.75 40.11 -4.93
C ILE A 69 -19.74 39.13 -5.56
N LEU A 70 -18.80 39.63 -6.38
CA LEU A 70 -17.78 38.80 -7.01
C LEU A 70 -16.87 38.11 -5.98
N ILE A 71 -16.50 38.79 -4.91
CA ILE A 71 -15.73 38.19 -3.79
C ILE A 71 -16.56 37.11 -3.09
N LEU A 72 -17.81 37.34 -2.77
CA LEU A 72 -18.69 36.34 -2.14
C LEU A 72 -18.87 35.11 -3.02
N MET A 73 -19.05 35.28 -4.31
CA MET A 73 -19.11 34.17 -5.27
C MET A 73 -17.80 33.40 -5.31
N GLN A 74 -16.65 34.08 -5.31
CA GLN A 74 -15.34 33.43 -5.31
C GLN A 74 -15.10 32.59 -4.04
N ILE A 75 -15.52 33.11 -2.87
CA ILE A 75 -15.46 32.38 -1.59
C ILE A 75 -16.34 31.13 -1.65
N SER A 76 -17.57 31.26 -2.17
CA SER A 76 -18.52 30.16 -2.30
C SER A 76 -18.00 29.05 -3.23
N ILE A 77 -17.47 29.44 -4.39
CA ILE A 77 -16.84 28.47 -5.33
C ILE A 77 -15.61 27.85 -4.69
N GLY A 78 -14.81 28.63 -3.95
CA GLY A 78 -13.66 28.11 -3.22
C GLY A 78 -14.04 27.05 -2.17
N TYR A 79 -15.17 27.23 -1.48
CA TYR A 79 -15.71 26.20 -0.58
C TYR A 79 -16.12 24.94 -1.36
N ALA A 80 -16.85 25.11 -2.45
CA ALA A 80 -17.29 23.98 -3.29
C ALA A 80 -16.10 23.19 -3.86
N ILE A 81 -15.04 23.88 -4.30
CA ILE A 81 -13.79 23.23 -4.77
C ILE A 81 -13.17 22.39 -3.66
N ARG A 82 -12.98 22.94 -2.44
CA ARG A 82 -12.37 22.20 -1.33
C ARG A 82 -13.20 20.97 -0.93
N TYR A 83 -14.53 21.12 -0.85
CA TYR A 83 -15.42 20.00 -0.54
C TYR A 83 -15.35 18.90 -1.60
N LEU A 84 -15.41 19.27 -2.89
CA LEU A 84 -15.39 18.31 -3.99
C LEU A 84 -14.01 17.67 -4.14
N ASP A 85 -12.91 18.39 -3.90
CA ASP A 85 -11.53 17.89 -3.87
C ASP A 85 -11.40 16.78 -2.85
N GLU A 86 -11.78 17.05 -1.59
CA GLU A 86 -11.65 16.07 -0.50
C GLU A 86 -12.54 14.84 -0.72
N ARG A 87 -13.80 15.05 -1.15
CA ARG A 87 -14.70 13.95 -1.50
C ARG A 87 -14.15 13.07 -2.62
N SER A 88 -13.62 13.69 -3.68
CA SER A 88 -13.03 12.94 -4.80
C SER A 88 -11.80 12.17 -4.37
N ARG A 89 -10.98 12.75 -3.49
CA ARG A 89 -9.81 12.13 -2.90
C ARG A 89 -10.18 10.90 -2.10
N ALA A 90 -11.13 11.03 -1.17
CA ALA A 90 -11.57 9.92 -0.34
C ALA A 90 -12.15 8.76 -1.16
N ASP A 91 -12.99 9.05 -2.16
CA ASP A 91 -13.61 8.02 -3.00
C ASP A 91 -12.58 7.29 -3.87
N ILE A 92 -11.60 8.01 -4.46
CA ILE A 92 -10.54 7.41 -5.28
C ILE A 92 -9.59 6.59 -4.39
N GLU A 93 -9.21 7.12 -3.22
CA GLU A 93 -8.32 6.43 -2.29
C GLU A 93 -8.92 5.11 -1.82
N ASN A 94 -10.20 5.12 -1.41
CA ASN A 94 -10.88 3.90 -0.97
C ASN A 94 -11.00 2.88 -2.10
N SER A 95 -11.38 3.32 -3.29
CA SER A 95 -11.49 2.44 -4.45
C SER A 95 -10.14 1.82 -4.86
N LEU A 96 -9.05 2.59 -4.83
CA LEU A 96 -7.72 2.08 -5.11
C LEU A 96 -7.19 1.17 -4.00
N LYS A 97 -7.45 1.49 -2.73
CA LYS A 97 -7.09 0.60 -1.61
C LYS A 97 -7.78 -0.73 -1.71
N ASP A 98 -9.08 -0.74 -1.97
CA ASP A 98 -9.86 -1.96 -2.16
C ASP A 98 -9.31 -2.78 -3.33
N TYR A 99 -9.07 -2.14 -4.47
CA TYR A 99 -8.48 -2.78 -5.64
C TYR A 99 -7.11 -3.42 -5.35
N VAL A 100 -6.19 -2.67 -4.71
CA VAL A 100 -4.84 -3.16 -4.39
C VAL A 100 -4.92 -4.27 -3.33
N TRP A 101 -5.79 -4.12 -2.34
CA TRP A 101 -6.03 -5.13 -1.31
C TRP A 101 -6.49 -6.46 -1.92
N MET A 102 -7.53 -6.41 -2.78
CA MET A 102 -8.00 -7.61 -3.47
C MET A 102 -6.91 -8.23 -4.35
N LYS A 103 -6.10 -7.41 -5.00
CA LYS A 103 -4.96 -7.92 -5.78
C LYS A 103 -3.92 -8.63 -4.90
N ILE A 104 -3.58 -8.08 -3.73
CA ILE A 104 -2.67 -8.76 -2.79
C ILE A 104 -3.28 -10.09 -2.34
N MET A 105 -4.58 -10.13 -2.00
CA MET A 105 -5.24 -11.34 -1.52
C MET A 105 -5.37 -12.45 -2.55
N THR A 106 -5.34 -12.11 -3.84
CA THR A 106 -5.54 -13.04 -4.96
C THR A 106 -4.24 -13.37 -5.71
N ARG A 107 -3.06 -12.99 -5.19
CA ARG A 107 -1.77 -13.33 -5.80
C ARG A 107 -1.15 -14.57 -5.18
N ASP A 108 -0.29 -15.22 -5.97
CA ASP A 108 0.49 -16.38 -5.57
C ASP A 108 1.27 -16.10 -4.27
N TYR A 109 1.01 -16.91 -3.25
CA TYR A 109 1.65 -16.79 -1.93
C TYR A 109 3.17 -16.87 -2.02
N GLY A 110 3.72 -17.79 -2.81
CA GLY A 110 5.17 -17.99 -2.96
C GLY A 110 5.89 -16.79 -3.59
N VAL A 111 5.14 -15.94 -4.32
CA VAL A 111 5.66 -14.68 -4.86
C VAL A 111 5.52 -13.57 -3.83
N LEU A 112 4.40 -13.51 -3.11
CA LEU A 112 4.14 -12.51 -2.07
C LEU A 112 5.07 -12.66 -0.85
N GLU A 113 5.44 -13.89 -0.48
CA GLU A 113 6.35 -14.17 0.64
C GLU A 113 7.73 -13.50 0.48
N LYS A 114 8.12 -13.14 -0.74
CA LYS A 114 9.38 -12.42 -1.02
C LYS A 114 9.33 -10.94 -0.64
N TYR A 115 8.13 -10.40 -0.46
CA TYR A 115 7.92 -9.02 -0.04
C TYR A 115 7.79 -8.95 1.48
N HIS A 116 8.50 -8.02 2.10
CA HIS A 116 8.25 -7.72 3.51
C HIS A 116 6.85 -7.14 3.71
N THR A 117 6.18 -7.54 4.78
CA THR A 117 4.84 -7.00 5.13
C THR A 117 4.81 -5.47 5.15
N GLY A 118 5.88 -4.83 5.66
CA GLY A 118 6.02 -3.38 5.65
C GLY A 118 6.07 -2.77 4.24
N GLU A 119 6.62 -3.48 3.25
CA GLU A 119 6.62 -3.04 1.85
C GLU A 119 5.22 -3.11 1.25
N LEU A 120 4.49 -4.20 1.46
CA LEU A 120 3.10 -4.33 1.00
C LEU A 120 2.21 -3.28 1.65
N MET A 121 2.37 -3.02 2.96
CA MET A 121 1.65 -1.95 3.66
C MET A 121 2.00 -0.56 3.13
N ASN A 122 3.25 -0.31 2.78
CA ASN A 122 3.65 0.97 2.16
C ASN A 122 3.02 1.16 0.78
N ARG A 123 2.90 0.09 -0.02
CA ARG A 123 2.21 0.13 -1.32
C ARG A 123 0.72 0.40 -1.15
N LEU A 124 0.07 -0.29 -0.20
CA LEU A 124 -1.36 -0.15 0.08
C LEU A 124 -1.73 1.22 0.65
N SER A 125 -0.86 1.83 1.47
CA SER A 125 -1.14 3.10 2.14
C SER A 125 -0.51 4.29 1.41
N ASN A 126 0.81 4.35 1.36
CA ASN A 126 1.54 5.53 0.88
C ASN A 126 1.52 5.67 -0.64
N ASP A 127 1.74 4.57 -1.41
CA ASP A 127 1.73 4.65 -2.87
C ASP A 127 0.33 4.95 -3.41
N VAL A 128 -0.71 4.33 -2.85
CA VAL A 128 -2.10 4.65 -3.19
C VAL A 128 -2.38 6.12 -2.90
N LYS A 129 -1.99 6.63 -1.73
CA LYS A 129 -2.17 8.04 -1.37
C LYS A 129 -1.45 9.00 -2.32
N ILE A 130 -0.18 8.72 -2.66
CA ILE A 130 0.57 9.54 -3.62
C ILE A 130 -0.12 9.59 -4.99
N VAL A 131 -0.61 8.46 -5.48
CA VAL A 131 -1.33 8.40 -6.75
C VAL A 131 -2.64 9.18 -6.66
N THR A 132 -3.46 8.95 -5.63
CA THR A 132 -4.75 9.62 -5.42
C THR A 132 -4.60 11.13 -5.29
N ASP A 133 -3.70 11.59 -4.40
CA ASP A 133 -3.45 13.01 -4.18
C ASP A 133 -3.09 13.73 -5.48
N ASN A 134 -2.29 13.09 -6.32
CA ASN A 134 -1.84 13.71 -7.54
C ASN A 134 -2.86 13.60 -8.70
N ILE A 135 -3.69 12.56 -8.76
CA ILE A 135 -4.81 12.50 -9.73
C ILE A 135 -5.77 13.68 -9.51
N VAL A 136 -6.14 13.93 -8.26
CA VAL A 136 -7.12 14.96 -7.92
C VAL A 136 -6.54 16.37 -8.04
N THR A 137 -5.25 16.57 -7.70
CA THR A 137 -4.66 17.92 -7.64
C THR A 137 -3.95 18.36 -8.91
N LEU A 138 -3.26 17.47 -9.64
CA LEU A 138 -2.41 17.90 -10.78
C LEU A 138 -3.20 18.53 -11.91
N ILE A 139 -4.27 17.86 -12.39
CA ILE A 139 -5.03 18.34 -13.54
C ILE A 139 -5.73 19.66 -13.24
N PRO A 140 -6.52 19.79 -12.13
CA PRO A 140 -7.15 21.08 -11.80
C PRO A 140 -6.15 22.20 -11.54
N SER A 141 -4.99 21.89 -10.91
CA SER A 141 -3.93 22.89 -10.68
C SER A 141 -3.33 23.40 -11.99
N ILE A 142 -3.03 22.51 -12.95
CA ILE A 142 -2.50 22.92 -14.26
C ILE A 142 -3.53 23.78 -15.01
N VAL A 143 -4.79 23.34 -15.03
CA VAL A 143 -5.88 24.11 -15.67
C VAL A 143 -6.01 25.50 -15.03
N SER A 144 -6.05 25.58 -13.70
CA SER A 144 -6.11 26.85 -12.96
C SER A 144 -4.93 27.77 -13.29
N MET A 145 -3.70 27.22 -13.26
CA MET A 145 -2.48 27.96 -13.55
C MET A 145 -2.45 28.49 -14.98
N MET A 146 -2.80 27.65 -15.95
CA MET A 146 -2.85 28.04 -17.36
C MET A 146 -3.93 29.11 -17.60
N THR A 147 -5.11 28.96 -17.01
CA THR A 147 -6.18 29.94 -17.10
C THR A 147 -5.77 31.29 -16.53
N LYS A 148 -5.19 31.32 -15.31
CA LYS A 148 -4.68 32.54 -14.71
C LYS A 148 -3.63 33.22 -15.58
N PHE A 149 -2.65 32.44 -16.04
CA PHE A 149 -1.54 32.95 -16.85
C PHE A 149 -2.05 33.58 -18.16
N VAL A 150 -2.84 32.82 -18.93
CA VAL A 150 -3.33 33.28 -20.24
C VAL A 150 -4.25 34.49 -20.07
N CYS A 151 -5.22 34.43 -19.16
CA CYS A 151 -6.17 35.55 -18.98
C CYS A 151 -5.48 36.80 -18.43
N ALA A 152 -4.58 36.68 -17.46
CA ALA A 152 -3.81 37.81 -16.94
C ALA A 152 -2.93 38.45 -18.03
N MET A 153 -2.27 37.64 -18.86
CA MET A 153 -1.48 38.12 -19.98
C MET A 153 -2.32 38.84 -21.04
N VAL A 154 -3.51 38.29 -21.39
CA VAL A 154 -4.43 38.94 -22.33
C VAL A 154 -4.87 40.28 -21.79
N ILE A 155 -5.28 40.37 -20.52
CA ILE A 155 -5.73 41.62 -19.94
C ILE A 155 -4.57 42.62 -19.81
N LEU A 156 -3.40 42.22 -19.40
CA LEU A 156 -2.21 43.07 -19.37
C LEU A 156 -1.91 43.65 -20.78
N PHE A 157 -2.01 42.81 -21.81
CA PHE A 157 -1.80 43.22 -23.20
C PHE A 157 -2.84 44.28 -23.67
N LEU A 158 -4.09 44.08 -23.26
CA LEU A 158 -5.18 45.06 -23.56
C LEU A 158 -5.02 46.38 -22.78
N LEU A 159 -4.45 46.34 -21.56
CA LEU A 159 -4.20 47.54 -20.75
C LEU A 159 -2.97 48.31 -21.26
N ASP A 160 -1.87 47.64 -21.51
CA ASP A 160 -0.64 48.20 -22.07
C ASP A 160 0.21 47.12 -22.76
N TRP A 161 0.19 47.09 -24.08
CA TRP A 161 0.93 46.08 -24.85
C TRP A 161 2.47 46.23 -24.73
N ARG A 162 2.95 47.45 -24.59
CA ARG A 162 4.41 47.75 -24.44
C ARG A 162 4.96 47.19 -23.13
N PHE A 163 4.25 47.47 -22.06
CA PHE A 163 4.56 46.89 -20.75
C PHE A 163 4.57 45.36 -20.81
N THR A 164 3.53 44.77 -21.40
CA THR A 164 3.37 43.31 -21.45
C THR A 164 4.48 42.62 -22.21
N VAL A 165 4.94 43.17 -23.34
CA VAL A 165 6.05 42.58 -24.12
C VAL A 165 7.37 42.62 -23.32
N ILE A 166 7.70 43.75 -22.67
CA ILE A 166 8.91 43.87 -21.85
C ILE A 166 8.85 42.91 -20.65
N PHE A 167 7.69 42.86 -19.99
CA PHE A 167 7.48 41.95 -18.85
C PHE A 167 7.62 40.48 -19.24
N LEU A 168 7.07 40.08 -20.39
CA LEU A 168 7.19 38.73 -20.91
C LEU A 168 8.66 38.37 -21.25
N ALA A 169 9.39 39.25 -21.90
CA ALA A 169 10.81 39.06 -22.18
C ALA A 169 11.63 38.87 -20.90
N GLY A 170 11.37 39.68 -19.87
CA GLY A 170 11.98 39.52 -18.54
C GLY A 170 11.62 38.15 -17.90
N GLY A 171 10.39 37.73 -18.00
CA GLY A 171 9.92 36.42 -17.52
C GLY A 171 10.64 35.24 -18.18
N LEU A 172 10.88 35.29 -19.49
CA LEU A 172 11.64 34.26 -20.20
C LEU A 172 13.10 34.15 -19.71
N ILE A 173 13.73 35.28 -19.41
CA ILE A 173 15.10 35.32 -18.82
C ILE A 173 15.07 34.62 -17.46
N VAL A 174 14.10 34.94 -16.60
CA VAL A 174 13.92 34.31 -15.29
C VAL A 174 13.74 32.80 -15.39
N MET A 175 12.95 32.31 -16.32
CA MET A 175 12.77 30.89 -16.57
C MET A 175 14.08 30.20 -17.01
N GLY A 176 14.89 30.87 -17.83
CA GLY A 176 16.19 30.38 -18.29
C GLY A 176 17.17 30.14 -17.13
N THR A 177 17.20 31.03 -16.13
CA THR A 177 18.10 30.87 -14.97
C THR A 177 17.82 29.63 -14.14
N GLY A 178 16.54 29.20 -14.05
CA GLY A 178 16.12 27.99 -13.30
C GLY A 178 16.77 26.70 -13.82
N THR A 179 17.11 26.64 -15.11
CA THR A 179 17.74 25.46 -15.71
C THR A 179 19.19 25.24 -15.26
N ILE A 180 19.91 26.33 -14.96
CA ILE A 180 21.31 26.31 -14.54
C ILE A 180 21.47 25.60 -13.19
N PHE A 181 20.57 25.87 -12.24
CA PHE A 181 20.65 25.34 -10.89
C PHE A 181 20.13 23.90 -10.76
N ARG A 182 19.41 23.39 -11.76
CA ARG A 182 18.74 22.09 -11.74
C ARG A 182 19.69 20.91 -11.50
N LYS A 183 20.85 20.87 -12.16
CA LYS A 183 21.82 19.77 -12.03
C LYS A 183 22.35 19.66 -10.61
N LYS A 184 22.81 20.79 -10.03
CA LYS A 184 23.38 20.82 -8.68
C LYS A 184 22.32 20.50 -7.61
N MET A 185 21.10 21.03 -7.75
CA MET A 185 19.97 20.69 -6.86
C MET A 185 19.68 19.20 -6.85
N LYS A 186 19.65 18.54 -8.02
CA LYS A 186 19.43 17.10 -8.15
C LYS A 186 20.51 16.29 -7.42
N THR A 187 21.79 16.68 -7.55
CA THR A 187 22.90 16.00 -6.86
C THR A 187 22.79 16.14 -5.34
N LEU A 188 22.55 17.37 -4.84
CA LEU A 188 22.39 17.61 -3.41
C LEU A 188 21.17 16.88 -2.82
N HIS A 189 20.07 16.82 -3.57
CA HIS A 189 18.89 16.07 -3.15
C HIS A 189 19.17 14.57 -3.04
N LYS A 190 19.90 13.99 -4.02
CA LYS A 190 20.31 12.59 -4.00
C LYS A 190 21.21 12.29 -2.79
N GLN A 191 22.22 13.12 -2.53
CA GLN A 191 23.11 12.94 -1.36
C GLN A 191 22.36 13.01 -0.03
N MET A 192 21.40 13.92 0.09
CA MET A 192 20.56 14.02 1.29
C MET A 192 19.70 12.75 1.46
N GLN A 193 19.08 12.25 0.38
CA GLN A 193 18.26 11.01 0.45
C GLN A 193 19.10 9.77 0.78
N GLU A 194 20.33 9.66 0.26
CA GLU A 194 21.25 8.58 0.61
C GLU A 194 21.64 8.60 2.09
N ALA A 195 21.90 9.80 2.63
CA ALA A 195 22.19 9.96 4.06
C ALA A 195 20.97 9.65 4.94
N GLU A 196 19.76 10.06 4.54
CA GLU A 196 18.50 9.76 5.22
C GLU A 196 18.23 8.24 5.21
N GLY A 197 18.47 7.59 4.07
CA GLY A 197 18.32 6.13 3.94
C GLY A 197 19.23 5.39 4.93
N LYS A 198 20.49 5.82 5.11
CA LYS A 198 21.41 5.22 6.09
C LYS A 198 20.93 5.39 7.53
N VAL A 199 20.41 6.57 7.89
CA VAL A 199 19.80 6.78 9.23
C VAL A 199 18.63 5.82 9.46
N ARG A 200 17.73 5.73 8.49
CA ARG A 200 16.55 4.85 8.58
C ARG A 200 16.92 3.37 8.71
N SER A 201 17.84 2.89 7.88
CA SER A 201 18.29 1.49 7.93
C SER A 201 18.95 1.18 9.27
N PHE A 202 19.81 2.08 9.78
CA PHE A 202 20.42 1.93 11.09
C PHE A 202 19.38 1.88 12.22
N GLN A 203 18.43 2.81 12.22
CA GLN A 203 17.38 2.86 13.25
C GLN A 203 16.51 1.60 13.21
N GLN A 204 16.14 1.13 12.02
CA GLN A 204 15.36 -0.10 11.86
C GLN A 204 16.10 -1.31 12.41
N GLU A 205 17.36 -1.49 12.04
CA GLU A 205 18.22 -2.58 12.52
C GLU A 205 18.36 -2.58 14.05
N MET A 206 18.56 -1.40 14.64
CA MET A 206 18.68 -1.28 16.10
C MET A 206 17.35 -1.56 16.82
N LEU A 207 16.22 -1.13 16.26
CA LEU A 207 14.90 -1.44 16.84
C LEU A 207 14.56 -2.93 16.76
N GLU A 208 14.89 -3.59 15.68
CA GLU A 208 14.71 -5.05 15.53
C GLU A 208 15.55 -5.84 16.54
N ASN A 209 16.73 -5.31 16.91
CA ASN A 209 17.66 -5.94 17.85
C ASN A 209 17.66 -5.29 19.25
N LEU A 210 16.62 -4.56 19.63
CA LEU A 210 16.57 -3.79 20.88
C LEU A 210 16.82 -4.65 22.13
N ILE A 211 16.34 -5.89 22.13
CA ILE A 211 16.54 -6.82 23.24
C ILE A 211 18.01 -7.16 23.45
N VAL A 212 18.75 -7.33 22.33
CA VAL A 212 20.20 -7.62 22.34
C VAL A 212 20.96 -6.40 22.86
N ILE A 213 20.62 -5.20 22.36
CA ILE A 213 21.26 -3.96 22.78
C ILE A 213 21.14 -3.78 24.29
N ARG A 214 19.94 -4.00 24.84
CA ARG A 214 19.68 -3.91 26.28
C ARG A 214 20.38 -5.00 27.08
N ALA A 215 20.34 -6.25 26.61
CA ALA A 215 21.00 -7.36 27.27
C ALA A 215 22.52 -7.15 27.42
N PHE A 216 23.15 -6.50 26.44
CA PHE A 216 24.58 -6.20 26.44
C PHE A 216 24.91 -4.76 26.92
N GLN A 217 23.92 -3.98 27.42
CA GLN A 217 24.08 -2.62 27.96
C GLN A 217 24.86 -1.70 26.99
N SER A 218 24.54 -1.81 25.69
CA SER A 218 25.28 -1.13 24.61
C SER A 218 24.61 0.17 24.13
N GLU A 219 23.59 0.68 24.86
CA GLU A 219 22.77 1.82 24.45
C GLU A 219 23.59 3.07 24.15
N GLN A 220 24.54 3.41 25.02
CA GLN A 220 25.37 4.63 24.84
C GLN A 220 26.24 4.55 23.59
N ARG A 221 26.79 3.36 23.29
CA ARG A 221 27.61 3.15 22.11
C ARG A 221 26.79 3.24 20.83
N ILE A 222 25.59 2.63 20.84
CA ILE A 222 24.64 2.69 19.73
C ILE A 222 24.12 4.11 19.51
N ASP A 223 23.81 4.85 20.58
CA ASP A 223 23.44 6.27 20.50
C ASP A 223 24.55 7.11 19.85
N GLY A 224 25.81 6.86 20.23
CA GLY A 224 26.97 7.54 19.62
C GLY A 224 27.06 7.32 18.11
N LEU A 225 26.91 6.07 17.64
CA LEU A 225 26.88 5.73 16.22
C LEU A 225 25.66 6.35 15.52
N GLY A 226 24.50 6.32 16.17
CA GLY A 226 23.28 6.93 15.65
C GLY A 226 23.43 8.44 15.45
N LYS A 227 24.08 9.13 16.39
CA LYS A 227 24.41 10.57 16.29
C LYS A 227 25.29 10.87 15.08
N GLU A 228 26.30 10.04 14.80
CA GLU A 228 27.18 10.22 13.64
C GLU A 228 26.38 10.17 12.33
N TYR A 229 25.47 9.17 12.17
CA TYR A 229 24.60 9.08 10.99
C TYR A 229 23.63 10.27 10.89
N MET A 230 23.05 10.70 12.02
CA MET A 230 22.15 11.86 12.07
C MET A 230 22.87 13.17 11.76
N ASP A 231 24.09 13.37 12.26
CA ASP A 231 24.89 14.56 11.97
C ASP A 231 25.30 14.61 10.49
N ARG A 232 25.64 13.48 9.90
CA ARG A 232 25.91 13.38 8.45
C ARG A 232 24.67 13.74 7.63
N HIS A 233 23.50 13.23 8.01
CA HIS A 233 22.23 13.59 7.35
C HIS A 233 21.95 15.09 7.51
N LYS A 234 22.11 15.64 8.72
CA LYS A 234 21.96 17.07 9.01
C LYS A 234 22.87 17.93 8.12
N GLU A 235 24.14 17.56 7.98
CA GLU A 235 25.10 18.28 7.12
C GLU A 235 24.61 18.31 5.66
N MET A 236 24.19 17.15 5.10
CA MET A 236 23.70 17.08 3.73
C MET A 236 22.38 17.86 3.54
N ARG A 237 21.49 17.80 4.54
CA ARG A 237 20.23 18.56 4.57
C ARG A 237 20.48 20.07 4.59
N LEU A 238 21.43 20.54 5.41
CA LEU A 238 21.81 21.95 5.47
C LEU A 238 22.45 22.40 4.16
N LYS A 239 23.38 21.65 3.58
CA LYS A 239 23.98 21.97 2.27
C LYS A 239 22.93 22.14 1.18
N LYS A 240 21.98 21.19 1.10
CA LYS A 240 20.83 21.28 0.17
C LYS A 240 19.99 22.52 0.47
N ASN A 241 19.67 22.79 1.75
CA ASN A 241 18.80 23.88 2.14
C ASN A 241 19.42 25.25 1.84
N VAL A 242 20.69 25.47 2.16
CA VAL A 242 21.41 26.71 1.83
C VAL A 242 21.37 26.97 0.32
N PHE A 243 21.67 25.95 -0.48
CA PHE A 243 21.61 26.10 -1.94
C PHE A 243 20.21 26.37 -2.46
N SER A 244 19.18 25.66 -1.89
CA SER A 244 17.78 25.88 -2.22
C SER A 244 17.32 27.30 -1.87
N ASN A 245 17.66 27.76 -0.66
CA ASN A 245 17.32 29.10 -0.19
C ASN A 245 17.98 30.20 -1.05
N LEU A 246 19.26 30.03 -1.39
CA LEU A 246 19.96 30.98 -2.26
C LEU A 246 19.28 31.06 -3.63
N THR A 247 18.94 29.92 -4.22
CA THR A 247 18.24 29.87 -5.51
C THR A 247 16.85 30.50 -5.41
N GLN A 248 16.09 30.20 -4.35
CA GLN A 248 14.76 30.75 -4.12
C GLN A 248 14.79 32.25 -3.87
N THR A 249 15.77 32.74 -3.09
CA THR A 249 15.96 34.15 -2.83
C THR A 249 16.33 34.90 -4.13
N GLY A 250 17.25 34.37 -4.93
CA GLY A 250 17.57 34.93 -6.24
C GLY A 250 16.35 35.03 -7.17
N PHE A 251 15.55 33.96 -7.21
CA PHE A 251 14.28 33.94 -7.97
C PHE A 251 13.29 34.99 -7.43
N SER A 252 13.15 35.11 -6.10
CA SER A 252 12.27 36.10 -5.46
C SER A 252 12.72 37.54 -5.76
N VAL A 253 14.01 37.81 -5.78
CA VAL A 253 14.55 39.12 -6.18
C VAL A 253 14.14 39.46 -7.62
N LEU A 254 14.29 38.52 -8.55
CA LEU A 254 13.88 38.72 -9.94
C LEU A 254 12.37 38.97 -10.11
N LEU A 255 11.53 38.22 -9.37
CA LEU A 255 10.10 38.43 -9.39
C LEU A 255 9.71 39.81 -8.81
N ASN A 256 10.30 40.19 -7.67
CA ASN A 256 10.05 41.50 -7.06
C ASN A 256 10.59 42.66 -7.93
N ALA A 257 11.68 42.45 -8.66
CA ALA A 257 12.14 43.44 -9.63
C ALA A 257 11.14 43.67 -10.76
N GLY A 258 10.48 42.57 -11.26
CA GLY A 258 9.37 42.68 -12.20
C GLY A 258 8.14 43.40 -11.64
N TYR A 259 7.84 43.18 -10.35
CA TYR A 259 6.78 43.91 -9.66
C TYR A 259 7.10 45.40 -9.51
N LEU A 260 8.30 45.72 -9.08
CA LEU A 260 8.78 47.10 -8.97
C LEU A 260 8.80 47.81 -10.34
N PHE A 261 9.26 47.12 -11.39
CA PHE A 261 9.20 47.62 -12.76
C PHE A 261 7.77 48.02 -13.16
N GLY A 262 6.76 47.20 -12.84
CA GLY A 262 5.35 47.51 -13.06
C GLY A 262 4.89 48.79 -12.36
N ILE A 263 5.33 49.00 -11.10
CA ILE A 263 5.00 50.24 -10.34
C ILE A 263 5.64 51.45 -11.01
N ILE A 264 6.94 51.39 -11.34
CA ILE A 264 7.66 52.51 -11.95
C ILE A 264 7.05 52.85 -13.32
N TRP A 265 6.79 51.82 -14.16
CA TRP A 265 6.15 52.02 -15.47
C TRP A 265 4.80 52.71 -15.37
N CYS A 266 3.90 52.22 -14.51
CA CYS A 266 2.60 52.83 -14.28
C CYS A 266 2.73 54.21 -13.65
N GLY A 267 3.71 54.46 -12.76
CA GLY A 267 3.97 55.75 -12.17
C GLY A 267 4.31 56.84 -13.22
N PHE A 268 5.21 56.53 -14.18
CA PHE A 268 5.48 57.40 -15.31
C PHE A 268 4.24 57.63 -16.18
N GLY A 269 3.42 56.57 -16.38
CA GLY A 269 2.17 56.71 -17.10
C GLY A 269 1.15 57.63 -16.40
N ILE A 270 1.06 57.59 -15.07
CA ILE A 270 0.20 58.45 -14.28
C ILE A 270 0.71 59.89 -14.36
N MET A 271 2.02 60.15 -14.24
CA MET A 271 2.61 61.45 -14.38
C MET A 271 2.30 62.09 -15.75
N ASN A 272 2.33 61.25 -16.81
CA ASN A 272 2.01 61.66 -18.18
C ASN A 272 0.51 61.62 -18.49
N ARG A 273 -0.35 61.35 -17.51
CA ARG A 273 -1.83 61.22 -17.66
C ARG A 273 -2.29 60.20 -18.70
N THR A 274 -1.47 59.19 -19.01
CA THR A 274 -1.78 58.10 -19.95
C THR A 274 -2.39 56.89 -19.25
N ILE A 275 -2.17 56.76 -17.93
CA ILE A 275 -2.65 55.63 -17.10
C ILE A 275 -3.39 56.19 -15.87
N THR A 276 -4.48 55.48 -15.46
CA THR A 276 -5.28 55.81 -14.27
C THR A 276 -4.70 55.12 -13.02
N TYR A 277 -5.05 55.62 -11.83
CA TYR A 277 -4.70 54.96 -10.54
C TYR A 277 -5.28 53.57 -10.43
N GLY A 278 -6.50 53.31 -10.94
CA GLY A 278 -7.09 51.99 -10.97
C GLY A 278 -6.32 51.04 -11.89
N THR A 279 -5.75 51.56 -13.01
CA THR A 279 -4.90 50.73 -13.89
C THR A 279 -3.64 50.29 -13.19
N LEU A 280 -3.00 51.13 -12.38
CA LEU A 280 -1.83 50.73 -11.56
C LEU A 280 -2.18 49.55 -10.65
N LEU A 281 -3.31 49.58 -9.93
CA LEU A 281 -3.75 48.48 -9.06
C LEU A 281 -4.04 47.20 -9.85
N ALA A 282 -4.70 47.33 -11.01
CA ALA A 282 -4.97 46.17 -11.88
C ALA A 282 -3.67 45.52 -12.36
N VAL A 283 -2.70 46.32 -12.85
CA VAL A 283 -1.41 45.82 -13.31
C VAL A 283 -0.68 45.09 -12.18
N GLN A 284 -0.66 45.65 -10.96
CA GLN A 284 0.01 44.99 -9.82
C GLN A 284 -0.60 43.63 -9.50
N GLN A 285 -1.94 43.54 -9.45
CA GLN A 285 -2.63 42.27 -9.21
C GLN A 285 -2.38 41.27 -10.34
N LEU A 286 -2.44 41.70 -11.59
CA LEU A 286 -2.26 40.85 -12.76
C LEU A 286 -0.81 40.33 -12.84
N VAL A 287 0.20 41.17 -12.54
CA VAL A 287 1.60 40.76 -12.43
C VAL A 287 1.74 39.63 -11.41
N GLY A 288 1.13 39.76 -10.22
CA GLY A 288 1.12 38.72 -9.20
C GLY A 288 0.47 37.41 -9.71
N GLN A 289 -0.62 37.51 -10.46
CA GLN A 289 -1.30 36.35 -11.04
C GLN A 289 -0.53 35.66 -12.16
N VAL A 290 0.32 36.37 -12.90
CA VAL A 290 1.27 35.79 -13.87
C VAL A 290 2.44 35.10 -13.16
N GLN A 291 2.94 35.68 -12.07
CA GLN A 291 4.08 35.14 -11.34
C GLN A 291 3.75 33.85 -10.57
N GLN A 292 2.56 33.73 -9.99
CA GLN A 292 2.12 32.54 -9.22
C GLN A 292 2.22 31.21 -9.99
N PRO A 293 1.70 31.08 -11.21
CA PRO A 293 1.86 29.87 -12.02
C PRO A 293 3.33 29.49 -12.28
N ILE A 294 4.19 30.47 -12.54
CA ILE A 294 5.61 30.24 -12.82
C ILE A 294 6.29 29.64 -11.57
N ALA A 295 6.04 30.21 -10.41
CA ALA A 295 6.54 29.69 -9.14
C ALA A 295 5.99 28.29 -8.81
N GLY A 296 4.69 28.03 -9.11
CA GLY A 296 3.99 26.78 -8.85
C GLY A 296 4.45 25.62 -9.74
N MET A 297 4.89 25.88 -10.97
CA MET A 297 5.34 24.84 -11.91
C MET A 297 6.51 24.01 -11.37
N ALA A 298 7.37 24.59 -10.56
CA ALA A 298 8.49 23.89 -9.94
C ALA A 298 8.06 22.71 -9.07
N GLY A 299 6.85 22.77 -8.47
CA GLY A 299 6.27 21.70 -7.64
C GLY A 299 5.55 20.62 -8.44
N ILE A 300 5.07 20.90 -9.65
CA ILE A 300 4.28 19.96 -10.46
C ILE A 300 5.12 18.81 -10.99
N ILE A 301 6.31 19.10 -11.49
CA ILE A 301 7.19 18.08 -12.10
C ILE A 301 7.58 16.97 -11.12
N PRO A 302 8.06 17.27 -9.89
CA PRO A 302 8.35 16.22 -8.92
C PRO A 302 7.12 15.39 -8.52
N ARG A 303 5.96 16.02 -8.39
CA ARG A 303 4.69 15.33 -8.06
C ARG A 303 4.28 14.36 -9.16
N TYR A 304 4.40 14.77 -10.43
CA TYR A 304 4.11 13.89 -11.56
C TYR A 304 5.01 12.65 -11.57
N TYR A 305 6.33 12.83 -11.34
CA TYR A 305 7.25 11.69 -11.27
C TYR A 305 7.03 10.82 -10.02
N ALA A 306 6.67 11.39 -8.89
CA ALA A 306 6.32 10.62 -7.70
C ALA A 306 5.07 9.77 -7.95
N MET A 307 4.04 10.36 -8.56
CA MET A 307 2.81 9.65 -8.93
C MET A 307 3.07 8.49 -9.89
N THR A 308 3.87 8.72 -10.94
CA THR A 308 4.17 7.66 -11.92
C THR A 308 5.01 6.55 -11.30
N ALA A 309 5.99 6.87 -10.45
CA ALA A 309 6.80 5.88 -9.76
C ALA A 309 5.97 5.04 -8.76
N SER A 310 5.05 5.65 -8.03
CA SER A 310 4.12 4.92 -7.15
C SER A 310 3.16 4.05 -7.96
N ALA A 311 2.63 4.54 -9.09
CA ALA A 311 1.79 3.74 -9.99
C ALA A 311 2.55 2.53 -10.56
N GLU A 312 3.82 2.69 -10.94
CA GLU A 312 4.66 1.57 -11.41
C GLU A 312 4.79 0.47 -10.35
N ARG A 313 4.98 0.83 -9.07
CA ARG A 313 5.03 -0.15 -7.97
C ARG A 313 3.69 -0.87 -7.73
N LEU A 314 2.57 -0.18 -7.94
CA LEU A 314 1.24 -0.80 -7.89
C LEU A 314 1.01 -1.75 -9.07
N ILE A 315 1.46 -1.38 -10.28
CA ILE A 315 1.41 -2.24 -11.46
C ILE A 315 2.26 -3.51 -11.25
N GLU A 316 3.41 -3.41 -10.59
CA GLU A 316 4.23 -4.59 -10.26
C GLU A 316 3.43 -5.62 -9.45
N LEU A 317 2.61 -5.19 -8.48
CA LEU A 317 1.73 -6.11 -7.74
C LEU A 317 0.65 -6.73 -8.64
N GLU A 318 0.13 -5.96 -9.58
CA GLU A 318 -0.88 -6.44 -10.52
C GLU A 318 -0.32 -7.48 -11.52
N GLN A 319 0.95 -7.34 -11.88
CA GLN A 319 1.64 -8.26 -12.79
C GLN A 319 2.15 -9.54 -12.12
N LEU A 320 2.04 -9.65 -10.80
CA LEU A 320 2.35 -10.90 -10.10
C LEU A 320 1.41 -12.01 -10.57
N SER A 321 1.91 -13.24 -10.57
CA SER A 321 1.09 -14.42 -10.90
C SER A 321 -0.14 -14.49 -10.00
N PRO A 322 -1.34 -14.75 -10.55
CA PRO A 322 -2.50 -15.00 -9.74
C PRO A 322 -2.32 -16.28 -8.91
N ASP A 323 -3.03 -16.37 -7.77
CA ASP A 323 -3.10 -17.62 -7.00
C ASP A 323 -3.68 -18.73 -7.90
N PHE A 324 -3.17 -19.94 -7.74
CA PHE A 324 -3.65 -21.11 -8.49
C PHE A 324 -5.12 -21.43 -8.21
N ALA A 325 -5.64 -21.00 -7.05
CA ALA A 325 -7.03 -21.17 -6.65
C ALA A 325 -8.00 -20.09 -7.19
N GLU A 326 -7.55 -19.13 -8.01
CA GLU A 326 -8.37 -17.95 -8.43
C GLU A 326 -9.30 -18.26 -9.62
N LYS A 327 -9.71 -19.49 -9.89
CA LYS A 327 -10.73 -19.72 -10.90
C LYS A 327 -12.07 -20.10 -10.30
N LYS A 328 -13.01 -19.15 -10.51
CA LYS A 328 -14.48 -19.28 -10.44
C LYS A 328 -14.99 -20.38 -9.48
N GLU A 329 -15.71 -19.94 -8.48
CA GLU A 329 -16.76 -20.74 -7.85
C GLU A 329 -17.54 -21.51 -8.92
N THR A 330 -17.03 -22.64 -9.32
CA THR A 330 -17.88 -23.68 -9.85
C THR A 330 -18.64 -24.19 -8.63
N SER A 331 -19.86 -23.76 -8.50
CA SER A 331 -20.88 -24.24 -7.58
C SER A 331 -21.20 -25.71 -7.84
N GLY A 332 -20.22 -26.57 -7.66
CA GLY A 332 -20.40 -27.98 -7.44
C GLY A 332 -20.20 -28.20 -5.95
N GLU A 333 -21.24 -28.49 -5.21
CA GLU A 333 -21.17 -29.17 -3.93
C GLU A 333 -20.48 -30.52 -4.17
N TYR A 334 -19.13 -30.49 -4.19
CA TYR A 334 -18.36 -31.73 -4.07
C TYR A 334 -18.48 -32.17 -2.62
N ASP A 335 -19.16 -33.31 -2.42
CA ASP A 335 -19.33 -33.85 -1.09
C ASP A 335 -17.96 -34.25 -0.53
N ARG A 336 -17.49 -33.51 0.50
CA ARG A 336 -16.25 -33.81 1.21
C ARG A 336 -16.32 -35.17 1.92
N ALA A 337 -17.51 -35.73 2.03
CA ALA A 337 -17.75 -37.02 2.64
C ALA A 337 -17.21 -38.19 1.81
N ASP A 338 -17.04 -38.02 0.50
CA ASP A 338 -16.58 -39.09 -0.40
C ASP A 338 -15.07 -39.28 -0.43
N PHE A 339 -14.29 -38.55 0.41
CA PHE A 339 -12.84 -38.70 0.47
C PHE A 339 -12.42 -40.09 0.98
N GLU A 340 -11.66 -40.82 0.18
CA GLU A 340 -11.13 -42.14 0.54
C GLU A 340 -9.58 -42.19 0.54
N LYS A 341 -8.92 -41.42 -0.35
CA LYS A 341 -7.46 -41.49 -0.49
C LYS A 341 -6.90 -40.18 -1.00
N LEU A 342 -5.77 -39.75 -0.44
CA LEU A 342 -4.87 -38.76 -1.01
C LEU A 342 -3.71 -39.50 -1.68
N GLU A 343 -3.46 -39.24 -2.96
CA GLU A 343 -2.34 -39.80 -3.71
C GLU A 343 -1.42 -38.70 -4.23
N ILE A 344 -0.13 -38.87 -3.97
CA ILE A 344 0.92 -37.99 -4.47
C ILE A 344 1.83 -38.85 -5.34
N CYS A 345 1.94 -38.52 -6.64
CA CYS A 345 2.71 -39.25 -7.62
C CYS A 345 3.86 -38.39 -8.17
N HIS A 346 5.09 -38.85 -7.99
CA HIS A 346 6.31 -38.25 -8.55
C HIS A 346 6.45 -36.72 -8.30
N LEU A 347 5.96 -36.24 -7.17
CA LEU A 347 5.91 -34.80 -6.85
C LEU A 347 7.30 -34.22 -6.69
N THR A 348 7.62 -33.24 -7.53
CA THR A 348 8.83 -32.40 -7.42
C THR A 348 8.40 -30.96 -7.14
N THR A 349 8.89 -30.38 -6.04
CA THR A 349 8.49 -29.02 -5.63
C THR A 349 9.70 -28.19 -5.16
N GLY A 350 9.56 -26.87 -5.27
CA GLY A 350 10.57 -25.89 -4.88
C GLY A 350 10.04 -24.44 -4.96
N TYR A 351 10.88 -23.45 -4.64
CA TYR A 351 10.50 -22.04 -4.61
C TYR A 351 10.41 -21.37 -6.01
N GLY A 352 10.05 -22.11 -7.06
CA GLY A 352 9.79 -21.62 -8.40
C GLY A 352 10.67 -22.23 -9.51
N ARG A 353 10.23 -22.10 -10.76
CA ARG A 353 10.94 -22.62 -11.95
C ARG A 353 12.35 -22.03 -12.05
N GLY A 354 13.34 -22.90 -12.23
CA GLY A 354 14.77 -22.52 -12.34
C GLY A 354 15.51 -22.33 -11.02
N LYS A 355 14.88 -22.53 -9.86
CA LYS A 355 15.52 -22.63 -8.55
C LYS A 355 15.74 -24.08 -8.17
N LYS A 356 16.64 -24.30 -7.18
CA LYS A 356 16.94 -25.63 -6.66
C LYS A 356 15.68 -26.30 -6.13
N ASN A 357 15.41 -27.53 -6.58
CA ASN A 357 14.32 -28.35 -6.05
C ASN A 357 14.54 -28.61 -4.55
N ILE A 358 13.47 -28.58 -3.79
CA ILE A 358 13.49 -28.87 -2.34
C ILE A 358 13.13 -30.31 -2.11
N LEU A 359 12.13 -30.81 -2.82
CA LEU A 359 11.73 -32.22 -2.82
C LEU A 359 11.69 -32.71 -4.27
N GLU A 360 12.12 -33.96 -4.47
CA GLU A 360 12.22 -34.58 -5.78
C GLU A 360 11.60 -35.97 -5.75
N ASN A 361 10.70 -36.23 -6.71
CA ASN A 361 10.08 -37.54 -6.91
C ASN A 361 9.43 -38.12 -5.63
N VAL A 362 8.66 -37.33 -4.92
CA VAL A 362 7.91 -37.73 -3.73
C VAL A 362 6.70 -38.57 -4.14
N ASN A 363 6.56 -39.75 -3.55
CA ASN A 363 5.41 -40.62 -3.71
C ASN A 363 4.83 -40.91 -2.33
N LEU A 364 3.52 -40.64 -2.14
CA LEU A 364 2.82 -40.84 -0.88
C LEU A 364 1.36 -41.17 -1.13
N SER A 365 0.91 -42.29 -0.59
CA SER A 365 -0.52 -42.64 -0.56
C SER A 365 -1.00 -42.63 0.88
N VAL A 366 -2.05 -41.85 1.17
CA VAL A 366 -2.66 -41.72 2.49
C VAL A 366 -4.14 -42.05 2.40
N TYR A 367 -4.57 -43.01 3.16
CA TYR A 367 -5.97 -43.48 3.18
C TYR A 367 -6.78 -42.73 4.23
N LYS A 368 -8.09 -42.73 4.06
CA LYS A 368 -9.07 -42.21 5.02
C LYS A 368 -8.83 -42.81 6.42
N GLY A 369 -8.74 -41.96 7.43
CA GLY A 369 -8.44 -42.35 8.81
C GLY A 369 -6.99 -42.62 9.13
N ASP A 370 -6.07 -42.55 8.17
CA ASP A 370 -4.63 -42.64 8.42
C ASP A 370 -4.13 -41.48 9.28
N SER A 371 -3.16 -41.79 10.14
CA SER A 371 -2.36 -40.80 10.87
C SER A 371 -0.90 -40.98 10.47
N VAL A 372 -0.39 -40.09 9.65
CA VAL A 372 0.94 -40.17 9.02
C VAL A 372 1.87 -39.15 9.66
N ALA A 373 2.99 -39.60 10.20
CA ALA A 373 4.06 -38.72 10.67
C ALA A 373 5.09 -38.46 9.55
N ILE A 374 5.48 -37.21 9.39
CA ILE A 374 6.55 -36.78 8.48
C ILE A 374 7.71 -36.27 9.33
N THR A 375 8.83 -36.97 9.28
CA THR A 375 10.06 -36.70 10.04
C THR A 375 11.19 -36.26 9.11
N GLY A 376 12.32 -35.83 9.64
CA GLY A 376 13.53 -35.47 8.88
C GLY A 376 14.23 -34.24 9.46
N GLU A 377 15.45 -33.97 9.08
CA GLU A 377 16.23 -32.84 9.57
C GLU A 377 15.53 -31.48 9.36
N SER A 378 15.90 -30.48 10.17
CA SER A 378 15.42 -29.12 9.96
C SER A 378 15.86 -28.62 8.57
N GLY A 379 14.95 -28.01 7.83
CA GLY A 379 15.23 -27.55 6.46
C GLY A 379 15.15 -28.64 5.37
N SER A 380 14.79 -29.90 5.69
CA SER A 380 14.68 -30.98 4.69
C SER A 380 13.51 -30.82 3.70
N GLY A 381 12.57 -29.89 3.94
CA GLY A 381 11.43 -29.61 3.04
C GLY A 381 10.07 -30.10 3.53
N LYS A 382 9.94 -30.53 4.79
CA LYS A 382 8.67 -31.03 5.39
C LYS A 382 7.54 -30.02 5.30
N SER A 383 7.76 -28.80 5.78
CA SER A 383 6.75 -27.72 5.70
C SER A 383 6.49 -27.29 4.26
N THR A 384 7.48 -27.43 3.37
CA THR A 384 7.31 -27.18 1.93
C THR A 384 6.36 -28.19 1.30
N LEU A 385 6.42 -29.46 1.71
CA LEU A 385 5.46 -30.47 1.27
C LEU A 385 4.04 -30.10 1.69
N LEU A 386 3.81 -29.72 2.96
CA LEU A 386 2.47 -29.30 3.40
C LEU A 386 1.96 -28.07 2.66
N LYS A 387 2.86 -27.09 2.41
CA LYS A 387 2.50 -25.90 1.62
C LYS A 387 2.23 -26.22 0.14
N ALA A 388 2.89 -27.26 -0.43
CA ALA A 388 2.60 -27.75 -1.78
C ALA A 388 1.24 -28.43 -1.85
N LEU A 389 0.84 -29.22 -0.85
CA LEU A 389 -0.51 -29.81 -0.74
C LEU A 389 -1.59 -28.73 -0.69
N LEU A 390 -1.32 -27.60 -0.05
CA LEU A 390 -2.20 -26.43 -0.01
C LEU A 390 -2.16 -25.59 -1.28
N CYS A 391 -1.39 -26.00 -2.30
CA CYS A 391 -1.19 -25.23 -3.53
C CYS A 391 -0.72 -23.77 -3.26
N LEU A 392 0.05 -23.56 -2.16
CA LEU A 392 0.70 -22.28 -1.85
C LEU A 392 2.03 -22.13 -2.60
N TYR A 393 2.64 -23.26 -3.00
CA TYR A 393 3.77 -23.33 -3.91
C TYR A 393 3.41 -24.25 -5.08
N PRO A 394 3.73 -23.84 -6.32
CA PRO A 394 3.52 -24.70 -7.47
C PRO A 394 4.48 -25.91 -7.40
N TRP A 395 4.01 -27.07 -7.76
CA TRP A 395 4.89 -28.18 -8.08
C TRP A 395 5.43 -28.06 -9.52
N ILE A 396 6.61 -28.62 -9.72
CA ILE A 396 7.35 -28.54 -11.00
C ILE A 396 6.99 -29.74 -11.86
N GLU A 397 6.87 -30.91 -11.23
CA GLU A 397 6.54 -32.20 -11.84
C GLU A 397 5.68 -33.02 -10.89
N GLY A 398 4.96 -34.00 -11.43
CA GLY A 398 4.11 -34.91 -10.68
C GLY A 398 2.68 -34.43 -10.54
N ASN A 399 1.88 -35.17 -9.77
CA ASN A 399 0.45 -34.92 -9.55
C ASN A 399 0.04 -35.17 -8.10
N ILE A 400 -1.02 -34.49 -7.67
CA ILE A 400 -1.70 -34.69 -6.39
C ILE A 400 -3.17 -34.97 -6.71
N GLU A 401 -3.69 -36.11 -6.27
CA GLU A 401 -5.03 -36.55 -6.55
C GLU A 401 -5.78 -36.82 -5.25
N ILE A 402 -7.02 -36.39 -5.20
CA ILE A 402 -8.01 -36.79 -4.20
C ILE A 402 -8.93 -37.84 -4.83
N ILE A 403 -8.93 -39.01 -4.24
CA ILE A 403 -9.69 -40.17 -4.75
C ILE A 403 -10.84 -40.47 -3.79
N GLY A 404 -12.00 -40.72 -4.32
CA GLY A 404 -13.18 -41.16 -3.61
C GLY A 404 -13.60 -42.56 -4.04
N GLU A 405 -14.72 -43.07 -3.50
CA GLU A 405 -15.24 -44.42 -3.80
C GLU A 405 -15.43 -44.69 -5.31
N ASN A 406 -15.82 -43.67 -6.07
CA ASN A 406 -16.15 -43.78 -7.49
C ASN A 406 -15.03 -43.33 -8.44
N GLY A 407 -13.83 -43.07 -7.94
CA GLY A 407 -12.67 -42.62 -8.73
C GLY A 407 -12.10 -41.26 -8.29
N ILE A 408 -11.38 -40.58 -9.20
CA ILE A 408 -10.74 -39.31 -8.89
C ILE A 408 -11.81 -38.22 -8.66
N LEU A 409 -11.84 -37.68 -7.44
CA LEU A 409 -12.70 -36.55 -7.06
C LEU A 409 -12.12 -35.23 -7.53
N GLU A 410 -10.80 -35.06 -7.37
CA GLU A 410 -10.13 -33.80 -7.71
C GLU A 410 -8.63 -34.02 -7.99
N GLU A 411 -8.15 -33.42 -9.05
CA GLU A 411 -6.72 -33.38 -9.42
C GLU A 411 -6.25 -31.94 -9.73
N LYS A 412 -7.20 -31.00 -9.86
CA LYS A 412 -6.89 -29.61 -10.20
C LYS A 412 -6.42 -28.86 -8.98
N MET A 413 -5.26 -28.20 -9.07
CA MET A 413 -4.68 -27.37 -8.01
C MET A 413 -5.69 -26.39 -7.41
N GLU A 414 -6.56 -25.83 -8.26
CA GLU A 414 -7.54 -24.80 -7.92
C GLU A 414 -8.50 -25.24 -6.81
N ASN A 415 -8.83 -26.54 -6.75
CA ASN A 415 -9.85 -27.09 -5.86
C ASN A 415 -9.29 -27.95 -4.72
N LEU A 416 -8.02 -28.36 -4.80
CA LEU A 416 -7.41 -29.25 -3.80
C LEU A 416 -7.44 -28.67 -2.39
N ARG A 417 -7.26 -27.34 -2.26
CA ARG A 417 -7.17 -26.65 -0.96
C ARG A 417 -8.39 -26.87 -0.05
N LYS A 418 -9.56 -27.14 -0.62
CA LYS A 418 -10.80 -27.41 0.15
C LYS A 418 -10.78 -28.71 0.96
N TYR A 419 -9.91 -29.66 0.59
CA TYR A 419 -9.78 -30.94 1.28
C TYR A 419 -8.84 -30.89 2.49
N PHE A 420 -8.15 -29.79 2.70
CA PHE A 420 -7.13 -29.62 3.73
C PHE A 420 -7.51 -28.56 4.76
N ALA A 421 -7.27 -28.86 6.04
CA ALA A 421 -7.19 -27.85 7.11
C ALA A 421 -5.77 -27.82 7.65
N TYR A 422 -5.18 -26.64 7.72
CA TYR A 422 -3.76 -26.45 8.02
C TYR A 422 -3.53 -25.71 9.33
N VAL A 423 -2.68 -26.29 10.16
CA VAL A 423 -2.12 -25.65 11.35
C VAL A 423 -0.65 -25.37 11.09
N PRO A 424 -0.26 -24.13 10.82
CA PRO A 424 1.12 -23.78 10.48
C PRO A 424 2.06 -23.85 11.68
N GLN A 425 3.34 -23.98 11.42
CA GLN A 425 4.39 -23.74 12.40
C GLN A 425 4.35 -22.26 12.81
N GLY A 426 4.16 -21.99 14.10
CA GLY A 426 3.98 -20.65 14.64
C GLY A 426 2.51 -20.25 14.80
N ASN A 427 2.31 -19.16 15.53
CA ASN A 427 0.98 -18.73 15.97
C ASN A 427 0.43 -17.65 15.04
N PHE A 428 -0.23 -18.07 13.95
CA PHE A 428 -0.92 -17.16 13.02
C PHE A 428 -2.35 -16.91 13.49
N LEU A 429 -2.49 -16.13 14.57
CA LEU A 429 -3.77 -15.65 15.05
C LEU A 429 -3.93 -14.16 14.68
N VAL A 430 -5.11 -13.82 14.19
CA VAL A 430 -5.52 -12.44 13.91
C VAL A 430 -6.08 -11.79 15.18
N SER A 431 -6.02 -10.46 15.26
CA SER A 431 -6.63 -9.72 16.37
C SER A 431 -8.14 -9.73 16.19
N SER A 432 -8.83 -10.59 16.95
CA SER A 432 -10.29 -10.72 16.95
C SER A 432 -10.76 -11.47 18.18
N THR A 433 -12.07 -11.73 18.29
CA THR A 433 -12.60 -12.61 19.33
C THR A 433 -12.15 -14.05 19.12
N ILE A 434 -12.06 -14.84 20.20
CA ILE A 434 -11.75 -16.27 20.09
C ILE A 434 -12.75 -16.97 19.15
N ARG A 435 -14.02 -16.61 19.23
CA ARG A 435 -15.09 -17.13 18.35
C ARG A 435 -14.77 -16.86 16.87
N ASP A 436 -14.44 -15.61 16.52
CA ASP A 436 -14.12 -15.24 15.14
C ASP A 436 -12.85 -15.92 14.62
N ILE A 437 -11.84 -16.05 15.50
CA ILE A 437 -10.58 -16.71 15.15
C ILE A 437 -10.82 -18.18 14.80
N VAL A 438 -11.62 -18.89 15.58
CA VAL A 438 -11.91 -20.31 15.36
C VAL A 438 -12.86 -20.49 14.18
N SER A 439 -13.89 -19.64 14.04
CA SER A 439 -14.85 -19.71 12.94
C SER A 439 -14.35 -19.07 11.64
N MET A 440 -13.15 -18.49 11.61
CA MET A 440 -12.66 -17.70 10.47
C MET A 440 -13.67 -16.64 10.02
N TYR A 441 -14.09 -15.81 10.99
CA TYR A 441 -15.07 -14.71 10.80
C TYR A 441 -16.47 -15.20 10.37
N GLY A 442 -16.97 -16.25 11.03
CA GLY A 442 -18.34 -16.73 10.81
C GLY A 442 -18.50 -17.64 9.59
N ARG A 443 -17.42 -18.21 9.07
CA ARG A 443 -17.50 -19.29 8.07
C ARG A 443 -18.20 -20.49 8.70
N GLU A 444 -19.09 -21.15 7.96
CA GLU A 444 -19.74 -22.39 8.40
C GLU A 444 -18.71 -23.49 8.64
N GLY A 445 -18.81 -24.13 9.80
CA GLY A 445 -17.98 -25.24 10.24
C GLY A 445 -18.77 -26.54 10.34
N CYS A 446 -18.07 -27.67 10.53
CA CYS A 446 -18.70 -28.98 10.68
C CYS A 446 -19.24 -29.23 12.10
N MET A 447 -18.91 -28.37 13.07
CA MET A 447 -19.31 -28.51 14.48
C MET A 447 -19.35 -27.14 15.18
N PRO A 448 -19.99 -27.01 16.37
CA PRO A 448 -19.94 -25.79 17.16
C PRO A 448 -18.51 -25.41 17.57
N VAL A 449 -18.22 -24.09 17.66
CA VAL A 449 -16.91 -23.55 18.08
C VAL A 449 -16.46 -24.13 19.43
N GLU A 450 -17.41 -24.25 20.36
CA GLU A 450 -17.18 -24.79 21.69
C GLU A 450 -16.72 -26.26 21.65
N GLN A 451 -17.28 -27.04 20.74
CA GLN A 451 -16.90 -28.43 20.56
C GLN A 451 -15.50 -28.56 19.92
N ALA A 452 -15.20 -27.76 18.91
CA ALA A 452 -13.87 -27.73 18.30
C ALA A 452 -12.79 -27.33 19.32
N CYS A 453 -13.07 -26.36 20.19
CA CYS A 453 -12.18 -25.95 21.26
C CYS A 453 -11.96 -27.07 22.30
N ARG A 454 -12.99 -27.84 22.65
CA ARG A 454 -12.83 -29.00 23.55
C ARG A 454 -11.97 -30.11 22.93
N VAL A 455 -12.14 -30.38 21.64
CA VAL A 455 -11.26 -31.34 20.93
C VAL A 455 -9.79 -30.91 21.03
N ALA A 456 -9.52 -29.62 20.90
CA ALA A 456 -8.19 -29.06 21.02
C ALA A 456 -7.72 -28.83 22.48
N CYS A 457 -8.48 -29.32 23.48
CA CYS A 457 -8.22 -29.12 24.92
C CYS A 457 -8.07 -27.63 25.31
N ALA A 458 -8.87 -26.75 24.71
CA ALA A 458 -8.83 -25.31 24.97
C ALA A 458 -9.75 -24.88 26.13
N ASP A 459 -9.89 -25.72 27.19
CA ASP A 459 -10.78 -25.49 28.32
C ASP A 459 -10.42 -24.24 29.15
N TYR A 460 -9.22 -23.69 28.98
CA TYR A 460 -8.80 -22.42 29.58
C TYR A 460 -9.69 -21.24 29.16
N ILE A 461 -10.40 -21.35 28.04
CA ILE A 461 -11.32 -20.31 27.53
C ILE A 461 -12.44 -20.05 28.54
N ASP A 462 -12.95 -21.11 29.21
CA ASP A 462 -14.02 -20.99 30.19
C ASP A 462 -13.60 -20.15 31.42
N ARG A 463 -12.31 -19.99 31.66
CA ARG A 463 -11.74 -19.18 32.78
C ARG A 463 -11.52 -17.72 32.38
N LEU A 464 -11.63 -17.37 31.09
CA LEU A 464 -11.49 -16.01 30.63
C LEU A 464 -12.76 -15.19 30.95
N PRO A 465 -12.63 -13.89 31.30
CA PRO A 465 -13.78 -13.07 31.70
C PRO A 465 -14.92 -13.02 30.66
N GLN A 466 -14.57 -12.99 29.38
CA GLN A 466 -15.53 -12.91 28.28
C GLN A 466 -15.60 -14.23 27.48
N LYS A 467 -14.99 -15.32 27.98
CA LYS A 467 -14.98 -16.64 27.34
C LYS A 467 -14.64 -16.53 25.84
N TYR A 468 -15.51 -17.05 24.98
CA TYR A 468 -15.31 -17.06 23.52
C TYR A 468 -15.36 -15.66 22.88
N ASP A 469 -15.92 -14.67 23.55
CA ASP A 469 -15.98 -13.28 23.07
C ASP A 469 -14.77 -12.46 23.55
N THR A 470 -13.80 -13.09 24.21
CA THR A 470 -12.54 -12.47 24.62
C THR A 470 -11.77 -12.01 23.37
N MET A 471 -11.46 -10.69 23.33
CA MET A 471 -10.61 -10.10 22.29
C MET A 471 -9.15 -10.45 22.53
N LEU A 472 -8.50 -11.00 21.53
CA LEU A 472 -7.05 -11.23 21.55
C LEU A 472 -6.35 -10.07 20.83
N GLY A 473 -5.22 -9.63 21.39
CA GLY A 473 -4.35 -8.64 20.76
C GLY A 473 -3.59 -9.20 19.55
N GLU A 474 -2.77 -8.36 18.95
CA GLU A 474 -1.93 -8.75 17.82
C GLU A 474 -1.10 -10.00 18.15
N ARG A 475 -1.09 -10.96 17.22
CA ARG A 475 -0.39 -12.25 17.38
C ARG A 475 -0.81 -13.04 18.63
N GLY A 476 -2.05 -12.86 19.10
CA GLY A 476 -2.57 -13.60 20.25
C GLY A 476 -2.07 -13.12 21.60
N VAL A 477 -1.65 -11.86 21.72
CA VAL A 477 -1.24 -11.26 23.00
C VAL A 477 -2.32 -11.47 24.05
N GLY A 478 -1.95 -12.02 25.21
CA GLY A 478 -2.84 -12.39 26.30
C GLY A 478 -2.94 -13.91 26.52
N LEU A 479 -2.44 -14.73 25.58
CA LEU A 479 -2.39 -16.19 25.69
C LEU A 479 -0.94 -16.69 25.68
N SER A 480 -0.71 -17.85 26.35
CA SER A 480 0.55 -18.57 26.20
C SER A 480 0.67 -19.20 24.81
N GLU A 481 1.89 -19.52 24.36
CA GLU A 481 2.14 -20.15 23.06
C GLU A 481 1.36 -21.46 22.89
N GLY A 482 1.34 -22.32 23.91
CA GLY A 482 0.55 -23.54 23.89
C GLY A 482 -0.98 -23.30 23.88
N GLN A 483 -1.48 -22.20 24.45
CA GLN A 483 -2.88 -21.80 24.33
C GLN A 483 -3.20 -21.35 22.89
N MET A 484 -2.31 -20.61 22.27
CA MET A 484 -2.45 -20.18 20.88
C MET A 484 -2.41 -21.36 19.90
N GLN A 485 -1.52 -22.34 20.11
CA GLN A 485 -1.51 -23.56 19.30
C GLN A 485 -2.83 -24.34 19.40
N ARG A 486 -3.39 -24.46 20.59
CA ARG A 486 -4.70 -25.12 20.78
C ARG A 486 -5.83 -24.39 20.04
N LEU A 487 -5.84 -23.06 19.99
CA LEU A 487 -6.79 -22.32 19.16
C LEU A 487 -6.60 -22.57 17.66
N ALA A 488 -5.35 -22.62 17.19
CA ALA A 488 -5.07 -22.94 15.80
C ALA A 488 -5.53 -24.36 15.42
N ILE A 489 -5.36 -25.33 16.31
CA ILE A 489 -5.90 -26.67 16.15
C ILE A 489 -7.45 -26.66 16.17
N ALA A 490 -8.07 -25.94 17.10
CA ALA A 490 -9.52 -25.79 17.16
C ALA A 490 -10.10 -25.23 15.86
N ARG A 491 -9.46 -24.22 15.27
CA ARG A 491 -9.82 -23.64 13.97
C ARG A 491 -9.78 -24.69 12.85
N ALA A 492 -8.72 -25.48 12.80
CA ALA A 492 -8.58 -26.53 11.78
C ALA A 492 -9.66 -27.63 11.93
N VAL A 493 -9.97 -28.02 13.16
CA VAL A 493 -11.04 -28.98 13.47
C VAL A 493 -12.41 -28.42 13.12
N TYR A 494 -12.67 -27.15 13.45
CA TYR A 494 -13.93 -26.46 13.15
C TYR A 494 -14.25 -26.45 11.66
N LEU A 495 -13.24 -26.20 10.80
CA LEU A 495 -13.41 -26.16 9.34
C LEU A 495 -13.82 -27.51 8.73
N GLY A 496 -13.58 -28.63 9.41
CA GLY A 496 -14.09 -29.93 9.05
C GLY A 496 -13.52 -30.58 7.80
N ALA A 497 -12.38 -30.10 7.27
CA ALA A 497 -11.73 -30.71 6.12
C ALA A 497 -11.37 -32.20 6.39
N PRO A 498 -11.43 -33.09 5.39
CA PRO A 498 -11.12 -34.51 5.57
C PRO A 498 -9.66 -34.76 5.98
N VAL A 499 -8.73 -33.92 5.56
CA VAL A 499 -7.30 -34.06 5.85
C VAL A 499 -6.79 -32.90 6.72
N LEU A 500 -6.24 -33.21 7.90
CA LEU A 500 -5.61 -32.25 8.79
C LEU A 500 -4.11 -32.24 8.55
N LEU A 501 -3.56 -31.08 8.21
CA LEU A 501 -2.13 -30.84 8.05
C LEU A 501 -1.58 -30.11 9.28
N LEU A 502 -0.77 -30.76 10.08
CA LEU A 502 -0.21 -30.22 11.32
C LEU A 502 1.31 -30.02 11.17
N ASP A 503 1.75 -28.76 11.14
CA ASP A 503 3.16 -28.41 10.97
C ASP A 503 3.76 -28.01 12.33
N GLU A 504 4.37 -28.95 13.03
CA GLU A 504 4.89 -28.78 14.41
C GLU A 504 3.85 -28.16 15.37
N ALA A 505 2.58 -28.44 15.13
CA ALA A 505 1.45 -27.77 15.77
C ALA A 505 1.30 -28.08 17.28
N THR A 506 2.07 -29.01 17.82
CA THR A 506 2.07 -29.40 19.23
C THR A 506 3.37 -29.06 19.96
N SER A 507 4.29 -28.35 19.32
CA SER A 507 5.64 -28.08 19.83
C SER A 507 5.67 -27.31 21.15
N ALA A 508 4.71 -26.43 21.41
CA ALA A 508 4.61 -25.64 22.63
C ALA A 508 3.65 -26.24 23.69
N LEU A 509 3.14 -27.45 23.46
CA LEU A 509 2.28 -28.14 24.41
C LEU A 509 3.12 -28.95 25.41
N ASP A 510 2.65 -29.04 26.66
CA ASP A 510 3.15 -30.02 27.61
C ASP A 510 2.76 -31.44 27.18
N ALA A 511 3.53 -32.44 27.66
CA ALA A 511 3.37 -33.82 27.21
C ALA A 511 1.97 -34.41 27.45
N GLN A 512 1.31 -34.03 28.56
CA GLN A 512 -0.05 -34.54 28.86
C GLN A 512 -1.08 -33.94 27.92
N THR A 513 -1.06 -32.63 27.73
CA THR A 513 -1.97 -31.92 26.82
C THR A 513 -1.75 -32.38 25.38
N GLU A 514 -0.48 -32.57 24.93
CA GLU A 514 -0.16 -33.08 23.60
C GLU A 514 -0.81 -34.44 23.34
N VAL A 515 -0.58 -35.41 24.24
CA VAL A 515 -1.18 -36.76 24.13
C VAL A 515 -2.71 -36.67 24.09
N GLN A 516 -3.32 -35.81 24.91
CA GLN A 516 -4.77 -35.67 24.96
C GLN A 516 -5.33 -35.09 23.67
N VAL A 517 -4.72 -34.01 23.16
CA VAL A 517 -5.11 -33.37 21.88
C VAL A 517 -5.03 -34.39 20.74
N LEU A 518 -3.90 -35.08 20.63
CA LEU A 518 -3.71 -36.08 19.57
C LEU A 518 -4.68 -37.27 19.67
N LYS A 519 -4.99 -37.73 20.89
CA LYS A 519 -6.03 -38.74 21.12
C LYS A 519 -7.42 -38.24 20.72
N ASN A 520 -7.73 -37.00 21.02
CA ASN A 520 -9.01 -36.41 20.64
C ASN A 520 -9.13 -36.25 19.12
N LEU A 521 -8.06 -35.82 18.45
CA LEU A 521 -8.02 -35.73 16.98
C LEU A 521 -8.21 -37.10 16.32
N LYS A 522 -7.57 -38.16 16.85
CA LYS A 522 -7.71 -39.52 16.34
C LYS A 522 -9.12 -40.09 16.55
N LYS A 523 -9.88 -39.61 17.55
CA LYS A 523 -11.28 -40.01 17.78
C LYS A 523 -12.27 -39.34 16.85
N LEU A 524 -11.85 -38.30 16.11
CA LEU A 524 -12.73 -37.69 15.13
C LEU A 524 -13.01 -38.70 14.01
N PRO A 525 -14.29 -38.96 13.69
CA PRO A 525 -14.63 -39.94 12.68
C PRO A 525 -14.05 -39.52 11.32
N GLU A 526 -13.47 -40.51 10.64
CA GLU A 526 -12.99 -40.40 9.26
C GLU A 526 -11.95 -39.30 8.97
N LYS A 527 -11.29 -38.75 10.01
CA LYS A 527 -10.24 -37.73 9.82
C LYS A 527 -8.89 -38.36 9.54
N THR A 528 -8.27 -37.89 8.46
CA THR A 528 -6.90 -38.23 8.08
C THR A 528 -5.96 -37.15 8.59
N ILE A 529 -4.83 -37.53 9.18
CA ILE A 529 -3.89 -36.59 9.82
C ILE A 529 -2.51 -36.78 9.20
N LEU A 530 -1.95 -35.69 8.65
CA LEU A 530 -0.54 -35.59 8.30
C LEU A 530 0.13 -34.63 9.29
N ILE A 531 1.08 -35.14 10.07
CA ILE A 531 1.75 -34.37 11.10
C ILE A 531 3.27 -34.32 10.85
N VAL A 532 3.81 -33.12 10.70
CA VAL A 532 5.26 -32.89 10.77
C VAL A 532 5.66 -32.78 12.24
N THR A 533 6.49 -33.71 12.70
CA THR A 533 6.89 -33.75 14.12
C THR A 533 8.19 -34.50 14.33
N HIS A 534 8.84 -34.20 15.47
CA HIS A 534 9.93 -34.95 16.05
C HIS A 534 9.58 -35.50 17.44
N ARG A 535 8.36 -35.30 17.89
CA ARG A 535 7.92 -35.64 19.26
C ARG A 535 7.49 -37.11 19.36
N PRO A 536 7.98 -37.86 20.36
CA PRO A 536 7.64 -39.27 20.53
C PRO A 536 6.12 -39.52 20.65
N ALA A 537 5.42 -38.69 21.41
CA ALA A 537 3.97 -38.84 21.61
C ALA A 537 3.19 -38.80 20.30
N ALA A 538 3.57 -37.96 19.35
CA ALA A 538 2.93 -37.88 18.05
C ALA A 538 3.32 -39.09 17.17
N LEU A 539 4.56 -39.56 17.24
CA LEU A 539 5.01 -40.74 16.51
C LEU A 539 4.29 -42.03 16.97
N GLU A 540 4.01 -42.17 18.27
CA GLU A 540 3.29 -43.33 18.82
C GLU A 540 1.84 -43.40 18.29
N ILE A 541 1.18 -42.30 18.09
CA ILE A 541 -0.22 -42.24 17.65
C ILE A 541 -0.35 -42.48 16.14
N CYS A 542 0.66 -42.13 15.36
CA CYS A 542 0.68 -42.33 13.92
C CYS A 542 0.79 -43.82 13.57
N ASN A 543 0.03 -44.25 12.55
CA ASN A 543 0.09 -45.61 12.04
C ASN A 543 1.22 -45.81 11.01
N ARG A 544 1.65 -44.72 10.34
CA ARG A 544 2.72 -44.72 9.34
C ARG A 544 3.70 -43.59 9.60
N ILE A 545 4.99 -43.79 9.30
CA ILE A 545 6.05 -42.78 9.48
C ILE A 545 6.82 -42.66 8.17
N PHE A 546 6.98 -41.44 7.69
CA PHE A 546 7.80 -41.12 6.53
C PHE A 546 8.97 -40.22 6.95
N GLU A 547 10.13 -40.47 6.38
CA GLU A 547 11.30 -39.61 6.56
C GLU A 547 11.64 -38.87 5.28
N VAL A 548 11.83 -37.54 5.44
CA VAL A 548 12.37 -36.71 4.38
C VAL A 548 13.86 -36.54 4.57
N LYS A 549 14.62 -37.15 3.65
CA LYS A 549 16.08 -37.09 3.63
C LYS A 549 16.58 -36.97 2.19
N ASP A 550 17.64 -36.17 1.97
CA ASP A 550 18.25 -35.98 0.66
C ASP A 550 17.25 -35.65 -0.45
N ARG A 551 16.26 -34.77 -0.14
CA ARG A 551 15.13 -34.33 -0.99
C ARG A 551 14.14 -35.44 -1.38
N LYS A 552 14.28 -36.64 -0.87
CA LYS A 552 13.37 -37.76 -1.12
C LYS A 552 12.58 -38.09 0.13
N MET A 553 11.47 -38.75 -0.07
CA MET A 553 10.60 -39.24 1.01
C MET A 553 10.56 -40.76 0.98
N THR A 554 10.82 -41.38 2.12
CA THR A 554 10.79 -42.84 2.27
C THR A 554 9.97 -43.24 3.48
N GLU A 555 9.21 -44.34 3.35
CA GLU A 555 8.46 -44.88 4.49
C GLU A 555 9.43 -45.64 5.40
N LYS A 556 9.34 -45.43 6.71
CA LYS A 556 10.10 -46.12 7.75
C LYS A 556 9.22 -47.16 8.42
N ASP A 557 9.76 -48.32 8.67
CA ASP A 557 9.12 -49.31 9.53
C ASP A 557 8.98 -48.78 10.96
N LYS A 558 7.81 -48.89 11.55
CA LYS A 558 7.49 -48.41 12.90
C LYS A 558 8.28 -49.11 14.02
N LYS A 559 9.09 -50.11 13.69
CA LYS A 559 9.89 -50.96 14.63
C LYS A 559 11.30 -50.44 14.89
N THR A 560 11.70 -49.33 14.35
CA THR A 560 13.01 -48.70 14.60
C THR A 560 12.79 -47.29 15.13
#